data_586957ed7ba6d1edc7a196e65c6a1ca8
#
_entry.id   586957ed7ba6d1edc7a196e65c6a1ca8
#
_cell.length_a   1.000
_cell.length_b   1.000
_cell.length_c   1.000
_cell.angle_alpha   90.00
_cell.angle_beta   90.00
_cell.angle_gamma   90.00
#
_symmetry.space_group_name_H-M   'P 1'
#
loop_
_entity.id
_entity.type
_entity.pdbx_description
1 polymer ?
#
loop_
_entity_poly.entity_id
_entity_poly.type
_entity_poly.pdbx_seq_one_letter_code
_entity_poly.pdbx_strand_id
1 'polypeptide(L)'
;VSKKNIKVMNDLMHVELPNMTYTCETVVQLAKDENVVKDMKHGGCTGTYVGIESGSNEMLKKIKKTQTTDECIQAMRNLQKHGIDAHAFIMVGFPSETEETFKETMDFIPKLKPDSIILSIFTPYPGSDLFYKCQEDGIIDGDFDLSIYNHQSPLNCFTKNILKERFYELRKEATDFIDNYNRKAKFRRGITSLRNRGIKATWKRVYSHFYSKLVSYTNT
;
A
#
# COMPACT_ATOMS: atom_id res chain seq x y z
N VAL A 1 12.13 -2.08 -13.69
CA VAL A 1 13.37 -1.33 -13.46
C VAL A 1 14.41 -2.30 -12.89
N SER A 2 15.64 -2.31 -13.42
CA SER A 2 16.71 -3.19 -12.92
C SER A 2 17.31 -2.61 -11.63
N LYS A 3 17.83 -3.49 -10.74
CA LYS A 3 18.55 -3.07 -9.52
C LYS A 3 19.71 -2.12 -9.84
N LYS A 4 20.43 -2.38 -10.95
CA LYS A 4 21.52 -1.51 -11.43
C LYS A 4 21.02 -0.09 -11.72
N ASN A 5 19.88 0.05 -12.40
CA ASN A 5 19.33 1.37 -12.71
C ASN A 5 18.86 2.11 -11.45
N ILE A 6 18.31 1.38 -10.46
CA ILE A 6 17.94 1.96 -9.16
C ILE A 6 19.18 2.53 -8.48
N LYS A 7 20.27 1.76 -8.43
CA LYS A 7 21.53 2.23 -7.83
C LYS A 7 22.04 3.49 -8.53
N VAL A 8 22.19 3.47 -9.86
CA VAL A 8 22.70 4.61 -10.63
C VAL A 8 21.84 5.86 -10.42
N MET A 9 20.51 5.71 -10.46
CA MET A 9 19.58 6.82 -10.20
C MET A 9 19.81 7.42 -8.80
N ASN A 10 19.92 6.60 -7.77
CA ASN A 10 20.08 7.08 -6.40
C ASN A 10 21.48 7.68 -6.15
N ASP A 11 22.53 7.16 -6.78
CA ASP A 11 23.87 7.74 -6.74
C ASP A 11 23.86 9.15 -7.38
N LEU A 12 23.21 9.31 -8.54
CA LEU A 12 23.05 10.62 -9.20
C LEU A 12 22.24 11.60 -8.34
N MET A 13 21.11 11.15 -7.77
CA MET A 13 20.32 12.00 -6.88
C MET A 13 21.10 12.47 -5.67
N HIS A 14 21.92 11.60 -5.09
CA HIS A 14 22.75 11.96 -3.94
C HIS A 14 23.78 13.05 -4.28
N VAL A 15 24.41 12.96 -5.45
CA VAL A 15 25.45 13.90 -5.88
C VAL A 15 24.87 15.21 -6.39
N GLU A 16 23.90 15.15 -7.29
CA GLU A 16 23.36 16.32 -7.98
C GLU A 16 22.27 17.05 -7.17
N LEU A 17 21.57 16.33 -6.29
CA LEU A 17 20.42 16.83 -5.54
C LEU A 17 20.50 16.47 -4.04
N PRO A 18 21.59 16.82 -3.32
CA PRO A 18 21.87 16.29 -1.99
C PRO A 18 20.84 16.64 -0.91
N ASN A 19 20.02 17.67 -1.14
CA ASN A 19 18.95 18.08 -0.21
C ASN A 19 17.54 17.61 -0.63
N MET A 20 17.44 16.91 -1.76
CA MET A 20 16.16 16.41 -2.24
C MET A 20 15.76 15.14 -1.50
N THR A 21 14.48 15.05 -1.20
CA THR A 21 13.87 13.81 -0.68
C THR A 21 12.72 13.38 -1.59
N TYR A 22 12.48 12.09 -1.67
CA TYR A 22 11.40 11.56 -2.48
C TYR A 22 10.62 10.44 -1.78
N THR A 23 9.44 10.19 -2.27
CA THR A 23 8.66 8.98 -2.02
C THR A 23 8.39 8.27 -3.34
N CYS A 24 8.22 6.97 -3.32
CA CYS A 24 7.95 6.19 -4.52
C CYS A 24 7.03 5.00 -4.23
N GLU A 25 6.58 4.36 -5.28
CA GLU A 25 5.98 3.03 -5.21
C GLU A 25 7.03 1.98 -5.55
N THR A 26 6.94 0.83 -4.90
CA THR A 26 7.85 -0.29 -5.15
C THR A 26 7.15 -1.64 -5.02
N VAL A 27 7.83 -2.67 -5.46
CA VAL A 27 7.37 -4.06 -5.34
C VAL A 27 8.16 -4.79 -4.24
N VAL A 28 7.54 -5.80 -3.66
CA VAL A 28 8.14 -6.63 -2.61
C VAL A 28 9.50 -7.19 -3.04
N GLN A 29 9.63 -7.62 -4.29
CA GLN A 29 10.86 -8.20 -4.84
C GLN A 29 12.07 -7.24 -4.81
N LEU A 30 11.85 -5.93 -4.87
CA LEU A 30 12.89 -4.92 -4.71
C LEU A 30 13.13 -4.58 -3.24
N ALA A 31 12.06 -4.35 -2.48
CA ALA A 31 12.15 -3.94 -1.07
C ALA A 31 12.69 -5.05 -0.14
N LYS A 32 12.55 -6.34 -0.50
CA LYS A 32 13.18 -7.43 0.26
C LYS A 32 14.70 -7.51 0.09
N ASP A 33 15.27 -6.85 -0.93
CA ASP A 33 16.72 -6.75 -1.10
C ASP A 33 17.25 -5.54 -0.30
N GLU A 34 17.95 -5.83 0.78
CA GLU A 34 18.46 -4.80 1.67
C GLU A 34 19.43 -3.83 0.99
N ASN A 35 20.18 -4.27 -0.05
CA ASN A 35 21.08 -3.39 -0.79
C ASN A 35 20.30 -2.37 -1.62
N VAL A 36 19.20 -2.80 -2.26
CA VAL A 36 18.29 -1.87 -2.98
C VAL A 36 17.73 -0.82 -2.02
N VAL A 37 17.31 -1.24 -0.83
CA VAL A 37 16.77 -0.32 0.19
C VAL A 37 17.84 0.67 0.68
N LYS A 38 19.10 0.23 0.85
CA LYS A 38 20.22 1.12 1.16
C LYS A 38 20.46 2.15 0.05
N ASP A 39 20.46 1.73 -1.20
CA ASP A 39 20.60 2.62 -2.34
C ASP A 39 19.45 3.64 -2.40
N MET A 40 18.22 3.22 -2.18
CA MET A 40 17.06 4.13 -2.08
C MET A 40 17.25 5.16 -0.97
N LYS A 41 17.68 4.72 0.21
CA LYS A 41 17.96 5.63 1.33
C LYS A 41 19.08 6.62 1.03
N HIS A 42 20.14 6.16 0.41
CA HIS A 42 21.27 6.97 -0.04
C HIS A 42 20.83 8.09 -1.00
N GLY A 43 19.92 7.79 -1.94
CA GLY A 43 19.36 8.77 -2.88
C GLY A 43 18.27 9.69 -2.29
N GLY A 44 18.00 9.61 -0.97
CA GLY A 44 17.07 10.53 -0.30
C GLY A 44 15.63 9.99 -0.17
N CYS A 45 15.40 8.69 -0.37
CA CYS A 45 14.07 8.10 -0.16
C CYS A 45 13.65 8.22 1.31
N THR A 46 12.47 8.77 1.56
CA THR A 46 11.88 8.94 2.89
C THR A 46 10.68 8.06 3.15
N GLY A 47 10.02 7.56 2.11
CA GLY A 47 8.86 6.69 2.22
C GLY A 47 8.59 5.95 0.93
N THR A 48 7.98 4.78 1.03
CA THR A 48 7.57 4.01 -0.14
C THR A 48 6.27 3.26 0.11
N TYR A 49 5.49 3.13 -0.96
CA TYR A 49 4.25 2.35 -1.00
C TYR A 49 4.57 1.01 -1.65
N VAL A 50 4.30 -0.07 -0.94
CA VAL A 50 4.63 -1.44 -1.38
C VAL A 50 3.36 -2.19 -1.72
N GLY A 51 3.27 -2.74 -2.92
CA GLY A 51 2.17 -3.60 -3.36
C GLY A 51 2.21 -4.96 -2.65
N ILE A 52 1.57 -5.05 -1.50
CA ILE A 52 1.42 -6.27 -0.71
C ILE A 52 0.29 -7.12 -1.30
N GLU A 53 -0.80 -6.48 -1.66
CA GLU A 53 -2.04 -6.97 -2.26
C GLU A 53 -2.87 -7.80 -1.29
N SER A 54 -2.35 -8.95 -0.81
CA SER A 54 -3.07 -9.84 0.08
C SER A 54 -2.16 -10.43 1.17
N GLY A 55 -2.73 -10.77 2.30
CA GLY A 55 -2.10 -11.54 3.37
C GLY A 55 -2.28 -13.05 3.24
N SER A 56 -2.94 -13.51 2.18
CA SER A 56 -3.12 -14.92 1.85
C SER A 56 -2.16 -15.36 0.75
N ASN A 57 -1.31 -16.34 1.03
CA ASN A 57 -0.42 -16.92 0.00
C ASN A 57 -1.22 -17.60 -1.12
N GLU A 58 -2.41 -18.10 -0.83
CA GLU A 58 -3.32 -18.66 -1.83
C GLU A 58 -3.79 -17.57 -2.79
N MET A 59 -4.25 -16.43 -2.24
CA MET A 59 -4.69 -15.30 -3.04
C MET A 59 -3.55 -14.71 -3.87
N LEU A 60 -2.37 -14.54 -3.29
CA LEU A 60 -1.19 -14.05 -4.02
C LEU A 60 -0.90 -14.92 -5.26
N LYS A 61 -0.99 -16.24 -5.15
CA LYS A 61 -0.86 -17.15 -6.29
C LYS A 61 -1.98 -16.98 -7.33
N LYS A 62 -3.23 -16.89 -6.89
CA LYS A 62 -4.40 -16.71 -7.77
C LYS A 62 -4.33 -15.42 -8.58
N ILE A 63 -3.82 -14.34 -7.99
CA ILE A 63 -3.62 -13.04 -8.67
C ILE A 63 -2.26 -12.94 -9.37
N LYS A 64 -1.55 -14.06 -9.52
CA LYS A 64 -0.26 -14.17 -10.22
C LYS A 64 0.86 -13.29 -9.63
N LYS A 65 0.83 -13.03 -8.32
CA LYS A 65 1.94 -12.38 -7.62
C LYS A 65 2.98 -13.44 -7.24
N THR A 66 4.25 -13.06 -7.36
CA THR A 66 5.38 -13.97 -7.10
C THR A 66 5.88 -13.92 -5.66
N GLN A 67 5.44 -12.92 -4.88
CA GLN A 67 5.81 -12.77 -3.48
C GLN A 67 5.04 -13.71 -2.56
N THR A 68 5.63 -13.98 -1.40
CA THR A 68 5.00 -14.64 -0.26
C THR A 68 4.78 -13.65 0.88
N THR A 69 3.93 -14.02 1.85
CA THR A 69 3.70 -13.21 3.05
C THR A 69 4.98 -12.98 3.86
N ASP A 70 5.88 -13.96 3.93
CA ASP A 70 7.17 -13.81 4.62
C ASP A 70 8.08 -12.81 3.91
N GLU A 71 8.11 -12.83 2.58
CA GLU A 71 8.85 -11.83 1.79
C GLU A 71 8.28 -10.43 1.96
N CYS A 72 6.94 -10.30 2.10
CA CYS A 72 6.29 -9.03 2.42
C CYS A 72 6.76 -8.49 3.79
N ILE A 73 6.81 -9.34 4.81
CA ILE A 73 7.32 -8.96 6.14
C ILE A 73 8.79 -8.53 6.05
N GLN A 74 9.61 -9.27 5.31
CA GLN A 74 11.02 -8.93 5.12
C GLN A 74 11.18 -7.57 4.45
N ALA A 75 10.42 -7.29 3.39
CA ALA A 75 10.43 -6.01 2.70
C ALA A 75 10.10 -4.84 3.64
N MET A 76 9.02 -4.95 4.43
CA MET A 76 8.65 -3.92 5.40
C MET A 76 9.73 -3.69 6.45
N ARG A 77 10.31 -4.78 6.99
CA ARG A 77 11.41 -4.68 7.97
C ARG A 77 12.65 -4.01 7.40
N ASN A 78 13.03 -4.32 6.18
CA ASN A 78 14.19 -3.71 5.53
C ASN A 78 14.00 -2.19 5.38
N LEU A 79 12.85 -1.77 4.87
CA LEU A 79 12.52 -0.35 4.72
C LEU A 79 12.59 0.39 6.06
N GLN A 80 11.89 -0.11 7.07
CA GLN A 80 11.84 0.49 8.40
C GLN A 80 13.22 0.51 9.08
N LYS A 81 14.02 -0.56 8.94
CA LYS A 81 15.39 -0.65 9.46
C LYS A 81 16.27 0.49 8.93
N HIS A 82 16.07 0.87 7.67
CA HIS A 82 16.83 1.96 7.02
C HIS A 82 16.13 3.33 7.13
N GLY A 83 15.08 3.45 7.94
CA GLY A 83 14.39 4.72 8.18
C GLY A 83 13.66 5.26 6.95
N ILE A 84 13.09 4.35 6.15
CA ILE A 84 12.15 4.64 5.07
C ILE A 84 10.76 4.26 5.58
N ASP A 85 9.81 5.20 5.56
CA ASP A 85 8.42 4.93 5.95
C ASP A 85 7.84 3.88 4.98
N ALA A 86 7.33 2.77 5.52
CA ALA A 86 6.85 1.63 4.73
C ALA A 86 5.32 1.56 4.74
N HIS A 87 4.70 1.95 3.63
CA HIS A 87 3.26 1.95 3.46
C HIS A 87 2.82 0.72 2.66
N ALA A 88 1.72 0.07 3.06
CA ALA A 88 1.21 -1.13 2.40
C ALA A 88 -0.01 -0.80 1.53
N PHE A 89 0.02 -1.18 0.26
CA PHE A 89 -1.19 -1.34 -0.54
C PHE A 89 -1.76 -2.73 -0.29
N ILE A 90 -3.00 -2.78 0.18
CA ILE A 90 -3.80 -3.99 0.35
C ILE A 90 -5.00 -3.89 -0.57
N MET A 91 -5.32 -4.97 -1.26
CA MET A 91 -6.48 -5.05 -2.12
C MET A 91 -7.35 -6.23 -1.73
N VAL A 92 -8.66 -6.02 -1.69
CA VAL A 92 -9.67 -7.04 -1.39
C VAL A 92 -10.78 -7.02 -2.44
N GLY A 93 -11.61 -8.05 -2.47
CA GLY A 93 -12.73 -8.13 -3.41
C GLY A 93 -12.37 -8.77 -4.74
N PHE A 94 -11.31 -9.57 -4.80
CA PHE A 94 -10.98 -10.35 -5.99
C PHE A 94 -12.08 -11.40 -6.29
N PRO A 95 -12.35 -11.73 -7.58
CA PRO A 95 -13.35 -12.73 -7.95
C PRO A 95 -13.18 -14.07 -7.23
N SER A 96 -11.95 -14.49 -7.01
CA SER A 96 -11.62 -15.77 -6.36
C SER A 96 -11.46 -15.69 -4.84
N GLU A 97 -11.70 -14.52 -4.22
CA GLU A 97 -11.58 -14.35 -2.78
C GLU A 97 -12.69 -15.08 -2.02
N THR A 98 -12.37 -15.61 -0.86
CA THR A 98 -13.29 -16.21 0.10
C THR A 98 -13.24 -15.46 1.43
N GLU A 99 -14.18 -15.70 2.33
CA GLU A 99 -14.14 -15.08 3.68
C GLU A 99 -12.87 -15.50 4.44
N GLU A 100 -12.38 -16.73 4.25
CA GLU A 100 -11.14 -17.21 4.85
C GLU A 100 -9.93 -16.42 4.36
N THR A 101 -9.77 -16.26 3.03
CA THR A 101 -8.62 -15.52 2.46
C THR A 101 -8.69 -14.03 2.77
N PHE A 102 -9.90 -13.47 2.85
CA PHE A 102 -10.13 -12.11 3.33
C PHE A 102 -9.66 -11.97 4.79
N LYS A 103 -10.09 -12.90 5.66
CA LYS A 103 -9.69 -12.93 7.06
C LYS A 103 -8.19 -13.10 7.22
N GLU A 104 -7.54 -13.99 6.46
CA GLU A 104 -6.08 -14.15 6.44
C GLU A 104 -5.39 -12.79 6.16
N THR A 105 -5.93 -12.02 5.22
CA THR A 105 -5.39 -10.69 4.88
C THR A 105 -5.50 -9.72 6.06
N MET A 106 -6.63 -9.69 6.75
CA MET A 106 -6.80 -8.83 7.93
C MET A 106 -5.90 -9.27 9.10
N ASP A 107 -5.79 -10.57 9.36
CA ASP A 107 -4.94 -11.15 10.41
C ASP A 107 -3.43 -10.99 10.11
N PHE A 108 -3.08 -10.77 8.85
CA PHE A 108 -1.70 -10.54 8.42
C PHE A 108 -1.20 -9.12 8.74
N ILE A 109 -2.07 -8.12 8.70
CA ILE A 109 -1.69 -6.71 8.92
C ILE A 109 -0.91 -6.47 10.22
N PRO A 110 -1.32 -7.01 11.38
CA PRO A 110 -0.55 -6.86 12.63
C PRO A 110 0.83 -7.51 12.61
N LYS A 111 1.04 -8.54 11.78
CA LYS A 111 2.33 -9.22 11.59
C LYS A 111 3.23 -8.43 10.64
N LEU A 112 2.65 -7.86 9.60
CA LEU A 112 3.33 -7.03 8.60
C LEU A 112 3.85 -5.72 9.17
N LYS A 113 3.13 -5.11 10.11
CA LYS A 113 3.45 -3.87 10.83
C LYS A 113 3.79 -2.67 9.93
N PRO A 114 3.00 -2.35 8.91
CA PRO A 114 3.28 -1.20 8.05
C PRO A 114 3.12 0.13 8.83
N ASP A 115 3.72 1.20 8.31
CA ASP A 115 3.56 2.55 8.85
C ASP A 115 2.21 3.18 8.50
N SER A 116 1.62 2.76 7.41
CA SER A 116 0.19 2.97 7.10
C SER A 116 -0.27 1.96 6.05
N ILE A 117 -1.59 1.86 5.90
CA ILE A 117 -2.25 0.96 4.95
C ILE A 117 -3.18 1.79 4.07
N ILE A 118 -3.16 1.50 2.79
CA ILE A 118 -4.18 1.93 1.82
C ILE A 118 -4.93 0.69 1.40
N LEU A 119 -6.24 0.68 1.67
CA LEU A 119 -7.14 -0.37 1.23
C LEU A 119 -7.75 0.02 -0.11
N SER A 120 -7.64 -0.88 -1.08
CA SER A 120 -8.29 -0.78 -2.38
C SER A 120 -9.28 -1.92 -2.58
N ILE A 121 -10.33 -1.67 -3.32
CA ILE A 121 -11.27 -2.70 -3.75
C ILE A 121 -10.89 -3.11 -5.17
N PHE A 122 -10.79 -4.42 -5.41
CA PHE A 122 -10.52 -4.93 -6.74
C PHE A 122 -11.53 -4.35 -7.74
N THR A 123 -11.00 -3.79 -8.82
CA THR A 123 -11.79 -3.22 -9.91
C THR A 123 -11.19 -3.71 -11.22
N PRO A 124 -11.89 -4.56 -11.96
CA PRO A 124 -11.42 -5.07 -13.25
C PRO A 124 -11.54 -3.99 -14.31
N TYR A 125 -10.44 -3.35 -14.67
CA TYR A 125 -10.44 -2.30 -15.68
C TYR A 125 -10.59 -2.88 -17.09
N PRO A 126 -11.42 -2.25 -17.96
CA PRO A 126 -11.58 -2.66 -19.36
C PRO A 126 -10.24 -2.81 -20.07
N GLY A 127 -10.09 -3.87 -20.85
CA GLY A 127 -8.85 -4.20 -21.55
C GLY A 127 -7.89 -5.10 -20.78
N SER A 128 -8.15 -5.39 -19.49
CA SER A 128 -7.35 -6.37 -18.74
C SER A 128 -7.90 -7.79 -18.88
N ASP A 129 -7.03 -8.81 -18.78
CA ASP A 129 -7.44 -10.23 -18.80
C ASP A 129 -8.51 -10.52 -17.75
N LEU A 130 -8.38 -9.91 -16.56
CA LEU A 130 -9.34 -10.09 -15.47
C LEU A 130 -10.69 -9.45 -15.78
N PHE A 131 -10.74 -8.37 -16.54
CA PHE A 131 -11.99 -7.78 -16.98
C PHE A 131 -12.77 -8.74 -17.88
N TYR A 132 -12.11 -9.27 -18.92
CA TYR A 132 -12.75 -10.23 -19.84
C TYR A 132 -13.17 -11.51 -19.11
N LYS A 133 -12.34 -11.98 -18.18
CA LYS A 133 -12.70 -13.11 -17.35
C LYS A 133 -13.91 -12.83 -16.46
N CYS A 134 -14.04 -11.64 -15.90
CA CYS A 134 -15.23 -11.25 -15.13
C CYS A 134 -16.50 -11.19 -16.00
N GLN A 135 -16.37 -10.81 -17.29
CA GLN A 135 -17.48 -10.86 -18.24
C GLN A 135 -17.87 -12.31 -18.56
N GLU A 136 -16.90 -13.17 -18.91
CA GLU A 136 -17.12 -14.60 -19.16
C GLU A 136 -17.78 -15.31 -17.97
N ASP A 137 -17.36 -14.91 -16.77
CA ASP A 137 -17.85 -15.45 -15.52
C ASP A 137 -19.22 -14.87 -15.08
N GLY A 138 -19.79 -13.92 -15.84
CA GLY A 138 -21.07 -13.26 -15.53
C GLY A 138 -21.03 -12.35 -14.29
N ILE A 139 -19.85 -11.89 -13.87
CA ILE A 139 -19.69 -10.93 -12.77
C ILE A 139 -19.93 -9.50 -13.26
N ILE A 140 -19.64 -9.24 -14.53
CA ILE A 140 -19.84 -7.97 -15.21
C ILE A 140 -20.81 -8.20 -16.35
N ASP A 141 -21.93 -7.50 -16.33
CA ASP A 141 -22.88 -7.50 -17.44
C ASP A 141 -22.30 -6.75 -18.65
N GLY A 142 -22.82 -7.06 -19.84
CA GLY A 142 -22.38 -6.41 -21.09
C GLY A 142 -22.58 -4.89 -21.11
N ASP A 143 -23.56 -4.41 -20.33
CA ASP A 143 -23.89 -2.98 -20.18
C ASP A 143 -23.39 -2.49 -18.80
N PHE A 144 -22.08 -2.28 -18.67
CA PHE A 144 -21.45 -1.89 -17.42
C PHE A 144 -21.25 -0.37 -17.33
N ASP A 145 -21.53 0.19 -16.16
CA ASP A 145 -21.33 1.61 -15.87
C ASP A 145 -19.88 1.88 -15.47
N LEU A 146 -19.14 2.57 -16.34
CA LEU A 146 -17.75 2.97 -16.09
C LEU A 146 -17.60 3.91 -14.89
N SER A 147 -18.64 4.62 -14.48
CA SER A 147 -18.57 5.55 -13.35
C SER A 147 -18.27 4.87 -12.01
N ILE A 148 -18.61 3.58 -11.89
CA ILE A 148 -18.31 2.79 -10.68
C ILE A 148 -16.89 2.18 -10.71
N TYR A 149 -16.18 2.25 -11.84
CA TYR A 149 -14.84 1.68 -12.02
C TYR A 149 -13.75 2.52 -11.35
N ASN A 150 -13.88 2.70 -10.05
CA ASN A 150 -12.90 3.33 -9.18
C ASN A 150 -12.56 2.36 -8.03
N HIS A 151 -11.29 2.03 -7.86
CA HIS A 151 -10.81 1.11 -6.81
C HIS A 151 -11.13 1.53 -5.36
N GLN A 152 -11.69 2.72 -5.17
CA GLN A 152 -12.21 3.21 -3.89
C GLN A 152 -13.73 3.29 -3.85
N SER A 153 -14.41 2.94 -4.94
CA SER A 153 -15.87 3.00 -4.99
C SER A 153 -16.51 2.10 -3.94
N PRO A 154 -17.44 2.62 -3.13
CA PRO A 154 -18.16 1.82 -2.16
C PRO A 154 -19.14 0.83 -2.83
N LEU A 155 -19.43 0.98 -4.10
CA LEU A 155 -20.36 0.15 -4.85
C LEU A 155 -19.71 -1.09 -5.48
N ASN A 156 -18.38 -1.13 -5.55
CA ASN A 156 -17.66 -2.24 -6.17
C ASN A 156 -17.81 -3.53 -5.36
N CYS A 157 -18.25 -4.57 -6.04
CA CYS A 157 -18.26 -5.94 -5.55
C CYS A 157 -18.14 -6.89 -6.75
N PHE A 158 -16.97 -7.49 -6.90
CA PHE A 158 -16.64 -8.41 -8.00
C PHE A 158 -16.31 -9.81 -7.51
N THR A 159 -16.68 -10.14 -6.25
CA THR A 159 -16.46 -11.47 -5.67
C THR A 159 -17.48 -12.48 -6.20
N LYS A 160 -17.02 -13.73 -6.42
CA LYS A 160 -17.89 -14.88 -6.75
C LYS A 160 -18.29 -15.69 -5.52
N ASN A 161 -17.37 -15.78 -4.54
CA ASN A 161 -17.47 -16.71 -3.42
C ASN A 161 -17.98 -16.04 -2.14
N ILE A 162 -18.21 -14.73 -2.16
CA ILE A 162 -18.75 -13.97 -1.04
C ILE A 162 -20.01 -13.27 -1.55
N LEU A 163 -21.14 -13.44 -0.88
CA LEU A 163 -22.36 -12.73 -1.18
C LEU A 163 -22.15 -11.21 -1.09
N LYS A 164 -22.79 -10.45 -1.95
CA LYS A 164 -22.60 -8.99 -2.08
C LYS A 164 -22.82 -8.25 -0.77
N GLU A 165 -23.88 -8.57 -0.05
CA GLU A 165 -24.23 -7.98 1.23
C GLU A 165 -23.13 -8.29 2.27
N ARG A 166 -22.70 -9.56 2.30
CA ARG A 166 -21.65 -10.01 3.20
C ARG A 166 -20.30 -9.35 2.88
N PHE A 167 -19.98 -9.18 1.61
CA PHE A 167 -18.75 -8.45 1.20
C PHE A 167 -18.78 -6.99 1.67
N TYR A 168 -19.93 -6.33 1.61
CA TYR A 168 -20.05 -4.96 2.11
C TYR A 168 -19.85 -4.84 3.62
N GLU A 169 -20.32 -5.82 4.40
CA GLU A 169 -20.06 -5.90 5.84
C GLU A 169 -18.56 -6.08 6.11
N LEU A 170 -17.94 -7.09 5.49
CA LEU A 170 -16.50 -7.37 5.63
C LEU A 170 -15.64 -6.17 5.24
N ARG A 171 -15.98 -5.49 4.16
CA ARG A 171 -15.28 -4.29 3.71
C ARG A 171 -15.40 -3.16 4.73
N LYS A 172 -16.58 -2.95 5.30
CA LYS A 172 -16.79 -1.94 6.35
C LYS A 172 -15.95 -2.27 7.58
N GLU A 173 -15.97 -3.51 8.04
CA GLU A 173 -15.14 -3.98 9.15
C GLU A 173 -13.64 -3.75 8.88
N ALA A 174 -13.18 -4.07 7.66
CA ALA A 174 -11.80 -3.85 7.23
C ALA A 174 -11.44 -2.36 7.21
N THR A 175 -12.32 -1.50 6.70
CA THR A 175 -12.10 -0.05 6.67
C THR A 175 -11.96 0.50 8.09
N ASP A 176 -12.89 0.16 8.98
CA ASP A 176 -12.88 0.60 10.39
C ASP A 176 -11.60 0.11 11.11
N PHE A 177 -11.20 -1.14 10.86
CA PHE A 177 -9.96 -1.72 11.39
C PHE A 177 -8.72 -0.96 10.91
N ILE A 178 -8.62 -0.70 9.59
CA ILE A 178 -7.49 -0.04 8.96
C ILE A 178 -7.40 1.42 9.41
N ASP A 179 -8.51 2.14 9.51
CA ASP A 179 -8.54 3.51 10.00
C ASP A 179 -8.02 3.60 11.45
N ASN A 180 -8.46 2.66 12.29
CA ASN A 180 -7.96 2.55 13.67
C ASN A 180 -6.47 2.20 13.70
N TYR A 181 -6.03 1.26 12.86
CA TYR A 181 -4.62 0.89 12.72
C TYR A 181 -3.77 2.10 12.32
N ASN A 182 -4.18 2.83 11.28
CA ASN A 182 -3.47 3.99 10.76
C ASN A 182 -3.38 5.12 11.81
N ARG A 183 -4.44 5.37 12.57
CA ARG A 183 -4.40 6.33 13.71
C ARG A 183 -3.36 5.94 14.75
N LYS A 184 -3.36 4.65 15.16
CA LYS A 184 -2.38 4.13 16.14
C LYS A 184 -0.95 4.16 15.58
N ALA A 185 -0.76 3.81 14.31
CA ALA A 185 0.54 3.83 13.64
C ALA A 185 1.09 5.26 13.56
N LYS A 186 0.26 6.25 13.21
CA LYS A 186 0.62 7.67 13.21
C LYS A 186 1.06 8.16 14.59
N PHE A 187 0.36 7.75 15.64
CA PHE A 187 0.72 8.10 17.03
C PHE A 187 2.06 7.48 17.43
N ARG A 188 2.29 6.18 17.15
CA ARG A 188 3.58 5.50 17.40
C ARG A 188 4.74 6.20 16.70
N ARG A 189 4.58 6.57 15.41
CA ARG A 189 5.60 7.32 14.66
C ARG A 189 5.89 8.69 15.26
N GLY A 190 4.86 9.39 15.74
CA GLY A 190 4.99 10.66 16.46
C GLY A 190 5.89 10.50 17.69
N ILE A 191 5.63 9.51 18.52
CA ILE A 191 6.44 9.21 19.72
C ILE A 191 7.88 8.87 19.35
N THR A 192 8.08 7.99 18.37
CA THR A 192 9.42 7.60 17.90
C THR A 192 10.19 8.79 17.34
N SER A 193 9.53 9.66 16.60
CA SER A 193 10.14 10.90 16.08
C SER A 193 10.54 11.87 17.21
N LEU A 194 9.69 12.02 18.23
CA LEU A 194 10.00 12.82 19.42
C LEU A 194 11.22 12.28 20.16
N ARG A 195 11.29 10.96 20.34
CA ARG A 195 12.39 10.28 21.04
C ARG A 195 13.72 10.37 20.29
N ASN A 196 13.70 10.23 18.96
CA ASN A 196 14.92 10.11 18.13
C ASN A 196 15.44 11.47 17.62
N ARG A 197 14.58 12.46 17.43
CA ARG A 197 14.92 13.76 16.79
C ARG A 197 14.74 14.96 17.71
N GLY A 198 14.20 14.77 18.90
CA GLY A 198 13.88 15.85 19.84
C GLY A 198 12.63 16.67 19.44
N ILE A 199 12.13 17.43 20.40
CA ILE A 199 10.87 18.16 20.28
C ILE A 199 10.87 19.18 19.13
N LYS A 200 11.96 19.93 18.96
CA LYS A 200 12.05 21.01 17.93
C LYS A 200 11.94 20.48 16.50
N ALA A 201 12.61 19.38 16.16
CA ALA A 201 12.58 18.80 14.81
C ALA A 201 11.20 18.15 14.49
N THR A 202 10.56 17.58 15.50
CA THR A 202 9.22 17.00 15.36
C THR A 202 8.16 18.09 15.15
N TRP A 203 8.24 19.18 15.89
CA TRP A 203 7.36 20.35 15.72
C TRP A 203 7.52 21.00 14.33
N LYS A 204 8.75 21.12 13.82
CA LYS A 204 8.98 21.65 12.47
C LYS A 204 8.28 20.83 11.39
N ARG A 205 8.26 19.49 11.52
CA ARG A 205 7.57 18.58 10.58
C ARG A 205 6.04 18.67 10.70
N VAL A 206 5.53 18.75 11.92
CA VAL A 206 4.09 18.96 12.19
C VAL A 206 3.64 20.29 11.61
N TYR A 207 4.40 21.36 11.86
CA TYR A 207 4.08 22.70 11.37
C TYR A 207 4.12 22.79 9.84
N SER A 208 5.13 22.18 9.18
CA SER A 208 5.21 22.15 7.72
C SER A 208 4.04 21.36 7.10
N HIS A 209 3.59 20.29 7.73
CA HIS A 209 2.44 19.50 7.25
C HIS A 209 1.11 20.28 7.43
N PHE A 210 0.95 21.00 8.54
CA PHE A 210 -0.22 21.88 8.74
C PHE A 210 -0.23 23.05 7.75
N TYR A 211 0.94 23.66 7.52
CA TYR A 211 1.07 24.80 6.62
C TYR A 211 0.79 24.40 5.17
N SER A 212 1.28 23.23 4.71
CA SER A 212 0.97 22.73 3.37
C SER A 212 -0.51 22.42 3.16
N LYS A 213 -1.20 21.91 4.17
CA LYS A 213 -2.66 21.72 4.13
C LYS A 213 -3.43 23.05 4.10
N LEU A 214 -3.04 24.04 4.89
CA LEU A 214 -3.68 25.35 4.88
C LEU A 214 -3.53 26.04 3.52
N VAL A 215 -2.35 25.99 2.91
CA VAL A 215 -2.09 26.57 1.57
C VAL A 215 -2.89 25.85 0.50
N SER A 216 -3.14 24.55 0.60
CA SER A 216 -3.98 23.82 -0.37
C SER A 216 -5.47 24.19 -0.26
N TYR A 217 -5.96 24.63 0.90
CA TYR A 217 -7.35 25.08 1.09
C TYR A 217 -7.58 26.55 0.68
N THR A 218 -6.52 27.35 0.54
CA THR A 218 -6.66 28.77 0.16
C THR A 218 -6.52 28.99 -1.36
N ASN A 219 -6.19 27.95 -2.13
CA ASN A 219 -6.04 28.00 -3.59
C ASN A 219 -7.18 27.27 -4.34
N THR A 220 -8.27 26.93 -3.66
CA THR A 220 -9.55 26.48 -4.23
C THR A 220 -10.63 27.52 -3.97
#